data_e5ddabf0ce01ab6ba295f56976c534d9
#
_entry.id   e5ddabf0ce01ab6ba295f56976c534d9
#
_cell.length_a   1.000
_cell.length_b   1.000
_cell.length_c   1.000
_cell.angle_alpha   90.00
_cell.angle_beta   90.00
_cell.angle_gamma   90.00
#
_symmetry.space_group_name_H-M   'P 1'
#
loop_
_entity.id
_entity.type
_entity.pdbx_description
1 polymer ?
#
loop_
_entity_poly.entity_id
_entity_poly.type
_entity_poly.pdbx_seq_one_letter_code
_entity_poly.pdbx_strand_id
1 'polypeptide(L)' 'MAYYIAKVKVQDENERGRLTTTNEVYCVEAESCTEAEAKVVKEFENVQVEYQVKEVK' A
#
# COMPACT_ATOMS: atom_id res chain seq x y z
N MET A 1 5.60 -20.09 5.78
CA MET A 1 5.32 -18.74 5.28
C MET A 1 3.83 -18.48 5.25
N ALA A 2 3.42 -17.29 5.61
CA ALA A 2 2.03 -16.92 5.64
C ALA A 2 1.74 -15.83 4.61
N TYR A 3 0.49 -15.76 4.19
CA TYR A 3 0.03 -14.69 3.32
C TYR A 3 -0.72 -13.66 4.13
N TYR A 4 -0.44 -12.41 3.88
CA TYR A 4 -1.09 -11.29 4.55
C TYR A 4 -1.81 -10.44 3.53
N ILE A 5 -2.94 -9.89 3.93
CA ILE A 5 -3.70 -8.96 3.12
C ILE A 5 -3.38 -7.55 3.60
N ALA A 6 -2.82 -6.75 2.72
CA ALA A 6 -2.48 -5.35 3.02
C ALA A 6 -3.48 -4.44 2.30
N LYS A 7 -4.14 -3.59 3.07
CA LYS A 7 -5.04 -2.58 2.53
C LYS A 7 -4.33 -1.24 2.53
N VAL A 8 -4.20 -0.65 1.38
CA VAL A 8 -3.47 0.60 1.18
C VAL A 8 -4.38 1.63 0.55
N LYS A 9 -4.40 2.81 1.13
CA LYS A 9 -5.08 3.96 0.57
C LYS A 9 -4.06 4.78 -0.21
N VAL A 10 -4.31 4.96 -1.50
CA VAL A 10 -3.42 5.72 -2.37
C VAL A 10 -4.11 7.03 -2.75
N GLN A 11 -3.40 8.13 -2.57
CA GLN A 11 -3.87 9.45 -2.97
C GLN A 11 -3.02 9.93 -4.14
N ASP A 12 -3.70 10.32 -5.21
CA ASP A 12 -3.03 10.81 -6.40
C ASP A 12 -3.71 12.11 -6.86
N GLU A 13 -2.92 12.99 -7.45
CA GLU A 13 -3.42 14.23 -7.98
C GLU A 13 -3.53 14.10 -9.51
N ASN A 14 -4.73 14.32 -10.03
CA ASN A 14 -4.93 14.24 -11.47
C ASN A 14 -4.46 15.54 -12.16
N GLU A 15 -4.54 15.57 -13.50
CA GLU A 15 -4.09 16.72 -14.30
C GLU A 15 -4.83 18.02 -13.98
N ARG A 16 -6.01 17.92 -13.37
CA ARG A 16 -6.83 19.08 -13.00
C ARG A 16 -6.57 19.56 -11.59
N GLY A 17 -5.61 18.96 -10.90
CA GLY A 17 -5.29 19.30 -9.53
C GLY A 17 -6.25 18.72 -8.49
N ARG A 18 -7.10 17.76 -8.88
CA ARG A 18 -7.99 17.09 -7.94
C ARG A 18 -7.31 15.87 -7.33
N LEU A 19 -7.42 15.77 -6.02
CA LEU A 19 -6.96 14.58 -5.32
C LEU A 19 -7.96 13.45 -5.52
N THR A 20 -7.45 12.32 -6.00
CA THR A 20 -8.23 11.11 -6.11
C THR A 20 -7.71 10.10 -5.09
N THR A 21 -8.63 9.41 -4.45
CA THR A 21 -8.29 8.39 -3.46
C THR A 21 -8.72 7.03 -3.97
N THR A 22 -7.79 6.09 -3.97
CA THR A 22 -8.06 4.72 -4.40
C THR A 22 -7.64 3.78 -3.27
N ASN A 23 -8.50 2.81 -2.98
CA ASN A 23 -8.18 1.75 -2.03
C ASN A 23 -7.69 0.54 -2.79
N GLU A 24 -6.50 0.07 -2.46
CA GLU A 24 -5.91 -1.09 -3.10
C GLU A 24 -5.68 -2.19 -2.07
N VAL A 25 -5.80 -3.42 -2.52
CA VAL A 25 -5.60 -4.60 -1.67
C VAL A 25 -4.51 -5.45 -2.28
N TYR A 26 -3.51 -5.78 -1.48
CA TYR A 26 -2.38 -6.59 -1.90
C TYR A 26 -2.28 -7.85 -1.05
N CYS A 27 -1.93 -8.94 -1.70
CA CYS A 27 -1.62 -10.19 -1.01
C CYS A 27 -0.10 -10.31 -0.94
N VAL A 28 0.43 -10.39 0.26
CA VAL A 28 1.87 -10.38 0.48
C VAL A 28 2.28 -11.63 1.24
N GLU A 29 3.26 -12.36 0.72
CA GLU A 29 3.85 -13.50 1.40
C GLU A 29 4.94 -12.99 2.34
N ALA A 30 4.84 -13.31 3.61
CA ALA A 30 5.80 -12.85 4.61
C ALA A 30 5.77 -13.76 5.84
N GLU A 31 6.77 -13.64 6.69
CA GLU A 31 6.84 -14.41 7.93
C GLU A 31 6.10 -13.74 9.09
N SER A 32 5.87 -12.43 8.97
CA SER A 32 5.15 -11.67 9.99
C SER A 32 4.44 -10.48 9.37
N CYS A 33 3.50 -9.90 10.11
CA CYS A 33 2.81 -8.68 9.67
C CYS A 33 3.79 -7.52 9.47
N THR A 34 4.80 -7.41 10.32
CA THR A 34 5.83 -6.38 10.20
C THR A 34 6.59 -6.52 8.88
N GLU A 35 6.94 -7.72 8.51
CA GLU A 35 7.62 -7.98 7.26
C GLU A 35 6.71 -7.69 6.06
N ALA A 36 5.45 -8.08 6.16
CA ALA A 36 4.47 -7.81 5.11
C ALA A 36 4.32 -6.30 4.88
N GLU A 37 4.22 -5.53 5.95
CA GLU A 37 4.13 -4.08 5.88
C GLU A 37 5.38 -3.50 5.24
N ALA A 38 6.56 -3.96 5.63
CA ALA A 38 7.81 -3.49 5.05
C ALA A 38 7.89 -3.77 3.56
N LYS A 39 7.42 -4.91 3.10
CA LYS A 39 7.37 -5.24 1.68
C LYS A 39 6.45 -4.30 0.91
N VAL A 40 5.29 -3.99 1.47
CA VAL A 40 4.34 -3.05 0.85
C VAL A 40 4.96 -1.67 0.76
N VAL A 41 5.56 -1.18 1.83
CA VAL A 41 6.22 0.13 1.85
C VAL A 41 7.31 0.19 0.79
N LYS A 42 8.10 -0.87 0.66
CA LYS A 42 9.17 -0.94 -0.34
C LYS A 42 8.64 -0.83 -1.76
N GLU A 43 7.49 -1.46 -2.04
CA GLU A 43 6.86 -1.36 -3.36
C GLU A 43 6.44 0.06 -3.70
N PHE A 44 6.05 0.84 -2.70
CA PHE A 44 5.61 2.22 -2.90
C PHE A 44 6.74 3.25 -2.84
N GLU A 45 7.96 2.86 -2.48
CA GLU A 45 9.09 3.79 -2.42
C GLU A 45 9.41 4.43 -3.76
N ASN A 46 9.20 3.73 -4.85
CA ASN A 46 9.49 4.20 -6.20
C ASN A 46 8.32 4.92 -6.86
N VAL A 47 7.21 5.06 -6.15
CA VAL A 47 6.00 5.68 -6.69
C VAL A 47 5.86 7.07 -6.11
N GLN A 48 5.66 8.07 -6.97
CA GLN A 48 5.54 9.47 -6.55
C GLN A 48 4.09 9.82 -6.18
N VAL A 49 3.47 9.00 -5.35
CA VAL A 49 2.13 9.26 -4.87
C VAL A 49 2.11 9.13 -3.35
N GLU A 50 1.19 9.80 -2.72
CA GLU A 50 0.98 9.64 -1.29
C GLU A 50 0.20 8.35 -1.04
N TYR A 51 0.62 7.61 -0.05
CA TYR A 51 -0.04 6.36 0.30
C TYR A 51 -0.10 6.22 1.81
N GLN A 52 -1.05 5.44 2.26
CA GLN A 52 -1.17 5.09 3.66
C GLN A 52 -1.58 3.63 3.78
N VAL A 53 -0.79 2.86 4.51
CA VAL A 53 -1.12 1.47 4.82
C VAL A 53 -2.18 1.49 5.92
N LYS A 54 -3.39 1.03 5.58
CA LYS A 54 -4.53 1.06 6.51
C LYS A 54 -4.56 -0.16 7.41
N GLU A 55 -4.27 -1.31 6.83
CA GLU A 55 -4.42 -2.56 7.55
C GLU A 55 -3.55 -3.63 6.93
N VAL A 56 -2.98 -4.49 7.76
CA VAL A 56 -2.28 -5.70 7.34
C VAL A 56 -2.80 -6.83 8.20
N LYS A 57 -3.34 -7.85 7.56
CA LYS A 57 -3.86 -9.02 8.25
C LYS A 57 -3.24 -10.31 7.75
#